data_bbd5ed595680890e987202a11a37ce33
#
_entry.id   bbd5ed595680890e987202a11a37ce33
#
_cell.length_a   1.000
_cell.length_b   1.000
_cell.length_c   1.000
_cell.angle_alpha   90.00
_cell.angle_beta   90.00
_cell.angle_gamma   90.00
#
_symmetry.space_group_name_H-M   'P 1'
#
loop_
_entity.id
_entity.type
_entity.pdbx_description
1 polymer ?
#
loop_
_entity_poly.entity_id
_entity_poly.type
_entity_poly.pdbx_seq_one_letter_code
_entity_poly.pdbx_strand_id
1 'polypeptide(L)'
;MELDINELLNFSPLMKTFTFNAWVVAGFTPITRGSTLDYYINRPQGMKGYIINLTLRGQARAKAGDGFLLCRENDLLLFPPGVPHHYGRDEHSEYWDHLWIYFIPRPYWI
;
A
#
# COMPACT_ATOMS: atom_id res chain seq x y z
N MET A 1 -15.01 -1.20 -1.72
CA MET A 1 -14.21 -2.21 -2.44
C MET A 1 -12.80 -2.20 -1.87
N GLU A 2 -12.35 -3.32 -1.42
CA GLU A 2 -11.01 -3.45 -0.89
C GLU A 2 -10.00 -3.42 -2.03
N LEU A 3 -9.02 -2.51 -1.92
CA LEU A 3 -7.97 -2.40 -2.92
C LEU A 3 -6.82 -3.34 -2.57
N ASP A 4 -6.93 -4.56 -3.04
CA ASP A 4 -5.89 -5.55 -2.88
C ASP A 4 -4.97 -5.51 -4.10
N ILE A 5 -3.66 -5.47 -3.85
CA ILE A 5 -2.67 -5.48 -4.92
C ILE A 5 -2.80 -6.74 -5.78
N ASN A 6 -3.13 -7.87 -5.16
CA ASN A 6 -3.36 -9.11 -5.91
C ASN A 6 -4.53 -8.99 -6.86
N GLU A 7 -5.61 -8.33 -6.44
CA GLU A 7 -6.75 -8.04 -7.31
C GLU A 7 -6.35 -7.10 -8.44
N LEU A 8 -5.55 -6.10 -8.13
CA LEU A 8 -5.06 -5.16 -9.11
C LEU A 8 -4.27 -5.86 -10.20
N LEU A 9 -3.38 -6.78 -9.82
CA LEU A 9 -2.62 -7.59 -10.75
C LEU A 9 -3.52 -8.46 -11.63
N ASN A 10 -4.58 -9.02 -11.05
CA ASN A 10 -5.52 -9.85 -11.77
C ASN A 10 -6.37 -9.06 -12.77
N PHE A 11 -6.65 -7.81 -12.48
CA PHE A 11 -7.47 -6.97 -13.34
C PHE A 11 -6.70 -6.24 -14.43
N SER A 12 -5.37 -6.23 -14.36
CA SER A 12 -4.57 -5.56 -15.37
C SER A 12 -4.61 -6.35 -16.68
N PRO A 13 -5.07 -5.78 -17.80
CA PRO A 13 -5.05 -6.46 -19.09
C PRO A 13 -3.65 -6.85 -19.53
N LEU A 14 -2.65 -6.06 -19.20
CA LEU A 14 -1.26 -6.35 -19.52
C LEU A 14 -0.79 -7.61 -18.82
N MET A 15 -1.19 -7.79 -17.57
CA MET A 15 -0.80 -8.95 -16.79
C MET A 15 -1.40 -10.25 -17.32
N LYS A 16 -2.58 -10.16 -17.94
CA LYS A 16 -3.27 -11.31 -18.52
C LYS A 16 -2.81 -11.63 -19.93
N THR A 17 -2.42 -10.62 -20.68
CA THR A 17 -2.12 -10.75 -22.11
C THR A 17 -0.68 -11.17 -22.38
N PHE A 18 0.24 -10.72 -21.54
CA PHE A 18 1.66 -10.99 -21.74
C PHE A 18 2.18 -11.90 -20.63
N THR A 19 3.06 -12.82 -20.99
CA THR A 19 3.81 -13.61 -20.01
C THR A 19 4.82 -12.73 -19.29
N PHE A 20 4.37 -11.63 -18.86
CA PHE A 20 5.16 -10.56 -18.32
C PHE A 20 4.99 -10.60 -16.80
N ASN A 21 6.06 -10.85 -16.10
CA ASN A 21 6.04 -10.82 -14.65
C ASN A 21 6.16 -9.38 -14.18
N ALA A 22 5.10 -8.87 -13.58
CA ALA A 22 5.14 -7.54 -12.99
C ALA A 22 5.96 -7.60 -11.71
N TRP A 23 7.18 -7.12 -11.79
CA TRP A 23 8.04 -6.99 -10.64
C TRP A 23 7.79 -5.69 -9.89
N VAL A 24 7.19 -4.74 -10.56
CA VAL A 24 6.87 -3.43 -10.01
C VAL A 24 5.46 -3.03 -10.42
N VAL A 25 4.64 -2.68 -9.46
CA VAL A 25 3.32 -2.10 -9.67
C VAL A 25 3.23 -0.85 -8.82
N ALA A 26 2.79 0.24 -9.42
CA ALA A 26 2.65 1.51 -8.72
C ALA A 26 1.28 2.11 -8.97
N GLY A 27 0.80 2.88 -8.02
CA GLY A 27 -0.48 3.54 -8.14
C GLY A 27 -0.61 4.74 -7.22
N PHE A 28 -1.73 5.44 -7.41
CA PHE A 28 -2.13 6.56 -6.58
C PHE A 28 -3.49 6.24 -6.00
N THR A 29 -3.64 6.38 -4.68
CA THR A 29 -4.90 6.13 -4.00
C THR A 29 -5.29 7.36 -3.19
N PRO A 30 -6.34 8.08 -3.61
CA PRO A 30 -6.91 9.14 -2.80
C PRO A 30 -7.92 8.55 -1.83
N ILE A 31 -7.79 8.88 -0.55
CA ILE A 31 -8.75 8.45 0.45
C ILE A 31 -9.33 9.67 1.14
N THR A 32 -10.66 9.75 1.14
CA THR A 32 -11.42 10.75 1.88
C THR A 32 -12.27 10.02 2.92
N ARG A 33 -12.43 10.62 4.09
CA ARG A 33 -13.26 10.07 5.15
C ARG A 33 -14.62 9.65 4.62
N GLY A 34 -15.01 8.41 4.89
CA GLY A 34 -16.31 7.88 4.49
C GLY A 34 -16.43 7.46 3.03
N SER A 35 -15.39 7.60 2.23
CA SER A 35 -15.40 7.13 0.84
C SER A 35 -15.27 5.60 0.79
N THR A 36 -15.51 5.02 -0.40
CA THR A 36 -15.43 3.56 -0.58
C THR A 36 -14.04 2.99 -0.31
N LEU A 37 -13.00 3.81 -0.44
CA LEU A 37 -11.62 3.38 -0.19
C LEU A 37 -11.18 3.63 1.26
N ASP A 38 -12.08 4.18 2.09
CA ASP A 38 -11.74 4.53 3.47
C ASP A 38 -11.92 3.32 4.40
N TYR A 39 -10.94 2.44 4.40
CA TYR A 39 -10.89 1.30 5.29
C TYR A 39 -9.44 0.97 5.62
N TYR A 40 -9.23 0.24 6.70
CA TYR A 40 -7.89 -0.23 7.05
C TYR A 40 -7.52 -1.44 6.20
N ILE A 41 -6.29 -1.41 5.72
CA ILE A 41 -5.69 -2.58 5.11
C ILE A 41 -5.19 -3.48 6.22
N ASN A 42 -5.63 -4.73 6.21
CA ASN A 42 -5.24 -5.71 7.21
C ASN A 42 -4.77 -6.98 6.51
N ARG A 43 -3.45 -7.17 6.51
CA ARG A 43 -2.81 -8.37 5.97
C ARG A 43 -1.90 -8.94 7.05
N PRO A 44 -2.42 -9.84 7.90
CA PRO A 44 -1.66 -10.34 9.06
C PRO A 44 -0.34 -11.00 8.71
N GLN A 45 -0.21 -11.54 7.50
CA GLN A 45 1.00 -12.21 7.04
C GLN A 45 1.81 -11.38 6.05
N GLY A 46 1.37 -10.14 5.82
CA GLY A 46 2.02 -9.26 4.86
C GLY A 46 1.88 -9.74 3.43
N MET A 47 2.87 -9.41 2.61
CA MET A 47 2.92 -9.80 1.20
C MET A 47 4.29 -10.36 0.87
N LYS A 48 4.41 -10.96 -0.32
CA LYS A 48 5.68 -11.52 -0.80
C LYS A 48 6.70 -10.46 -1.18
N GLY A 49 6.22 -9.28 -1.60
CA GLY A 49 7.08 -8.18 -2.00
C GLY A 49 7.11 -7.07 -0.98
N TYR A 50 7.81 -6.02 -1.35
CA TYR A 50 7.87 -4.79 -0.59
C TYR A 50 6.72 -3.88 -0.98
N ILE A 51 6.20 -3.13 -0.03
CA ILE A 51 5.29 -2.02 -0.31
C ILE A 51 5.87 -0.76 0.29
N ILE A 52 5.89 0.31 -0.50
CA ILE A 52 6.25 1.64 -0.02
C ILE A 52 5.05 2.55 -0.28
N ASN A 53 4.62 3.27 0.75
CA ASN A 53 3.59 4.29 0.65
C ASN A 53 4.23 5.65 0.89
N LEU A 54 4.00 6.60 -0.01
CA LEU A 54 4.38 7.99 0.18
C LEU A 54 3.12 8.81 0.39
N THR A 55 2.99 9.44 1.55
CA THR A 55 1.86 10.29 1.84
C THR A 55 2.02 11.63 1.14
N LEU A 56 1.03 11.99 0.31
CA LEU A 56 1.00 13.27 -0.42
C LEU A 56 0.14 14.30 0.30
N ARG A 57 -0.97 13.87 0.90
CA ARG A 57 -1.90 14.74 1.61
C ARG A 57 -2.56 13.97 2.75
N GLY A 58 -2.72 14.63 3.88
CA GLY A 58 -3.37 14.02 5.02
C GLY A 58 -2.43 13.16 5.83
N GLN A 59 -2.96 12.15 6.47
CA GLN A 59 -2.21 11.38 7.44
C GLN A 59 -2.71 9.93 7.49
N ALA A 60 -1.78 9.01 7.52
CA ALA A 60 -2.04 7.59 7.74
C ALA A 60 -1.62 7.18 9.14
N ARG A 61 -2.20 6.10 9.59
CA ARG A 61 -1.88 5.44 10.85
C ARG A 61 -1.55 3.98 10.56
N ALA A 62 -0.42 3.52 11.04
CA ALA A 62 0.01 2.14 10.85
C ALA A 62 0.36 1.51 12.18
N LYS A 63 -0.08 0.28 12.39
CA LYS A 63 0.27 -0.45 13.60
C LYS A 63 1.74 -0.86 13.55
N ALA A 64 2.45 -0.60 14.63
CA ALA A 64 3.87 -0.95 14.79
C ALA A 64 4.09 -1.46 16.21
N GLY A 65 4.30 -2.77 16.35
CA GLY A 65 4.41 -3.39 17.66
C GLY A 65 3.14 -3.16 18.49
N ASP A 66 3.30 -2.63 19.69
CA ASP A 66 2.18 -2.33 20.59
C ASP A 66 1.60 -0.93 20.38
N GLY A 67 2.17 -0.17 19.47
CA GLY A 67 1.75 1.21 19.21
C GLY A 67 1.40 1.45 17.77
N PHE A 68 1.36 2.73 17.42
CA PHE A 68 1.05 3.17 16.06
C PHE A 68 2.07 4.20 15.61
N LEU A 69 2.37 4.17 14.32
CA LEU A 69 3.12 5.22 13.63
C LEU A 69 2.14 6.10 12.87
N LEU A 70 2.41 7.39 12.86
CA LEU A 70 1.69 8.34 12.03
C LEU A 70 2.56 8.71 10.84
N CYS A 71 1.98 8.60 9.65
CA CYS A 71 2.64 8.98 8.41
C CYS A 71 1.99 10.22 7.87
N ARG A 72 2.72 11.33 7.89
CA ARG A 72 2.27 12.65 7.44
C ARG A 72 2.77 12.91 6.04
N GLU A 73 2.43 14.08 5.52
CA GLU A 73 2.90 14.50 4.20
C GLU A 73 4.42 14.31 4.06
N ASN A 74 4.83 13.70 2.97
CA ASN A 74 6.21 13.39 2.62
C ASN A 74 6.85 12.26 3.43
N ASP A 75 6.11 11.62 4.32
CA ASP A 75 6.63 10.44 5.02
C ASP A 75 6.48 9.20 4.14
N LEU A 76 7.48 8.34 4.21
CA LEU A 76 7.46 7.03 3.57
C LEU A 76 7.16 5.96 4.61
N LEU A 77 6.28 5.04 4.26
CA LEU A 77 5.97 3.87 5.05
C LEU A 77 6.37 2.63 4.26
N LEU A 78 7.36 1.90 4.78
CA LEU A 78 7.90 0.72 4.11
C LEU A 78 7.46 -0.55 4.83
N PHE A 79 6.91 -1.49 4.06
CA PHE A 79 6.61 -2.83 4.54
C PHE A 79 7.47 -3.86 3.80
N PRO A 80 8.45 -4.45 4.47
CA PRO A 80 9.21 -5.56 3.90
C PRO A 80 8.35 -6.81 3.73
N PRO A 81 8.80 -7.78 2.93
CA PRO A 81 8.08 -9.05 2.78
C PRO A 81 7.81 -9.74 4.12
N GLY A 82 6.61 -10.29 4.26
CA GLY A 82 6.23 -11.05 5.45
C GLY A 82 5.88 -10.23 6.68
N VAL A 83 6.10 -8.92 6.65
CA VAL A 83 5.73 -8.04 7.76
C VAL A 83 4.23 -7.78 7.72
N PRO A 84 3.51 -7.93 8.84
CA PRO A 84 2.08 -7.67 8.85
C PRO A 84 1.73 -6.25 8.42
N HIS A 85 0.64 -6.13 7.66
CA HIS A 85 0.10 -4.84 7.24
C HIS A 85 -1.15 -4.54 8.05
N HIS A 86 -1.18 -3.40 8.70
CA HIS A 86 -2.37 -2.90 9.36
C HIS A 86 -2.29 -1.38 9.37
N TYR A 87 -2.84 -0.76 8.35
CA TYR A 87 -2.74 0.69 8.16
C TYR A 87 -3.94 1.24 7.40
N GLY A 88 -4.13 2.52 7.50
CA GLY A 88 -5.18 3.23 6.81
C GLY A 88 -5.15 4.72 7.13
N ARG A 89 -6.19 5.44 6.71
CA ARG A 89 -6.32 6.85 7.05
C ARG A 89 -6.41 7.00 8.57
N ASP A 90 -5.66 7.95 9.12
CA ASP A 90 -5.76 8.28 10.53
C ASP A 90 -7.14 8.91 10.80
N GLU A 91 -7.78 8.52 11.90
CA GLU A 91 -9.12 8.98 12.25
C GLU A 91 -9.22 10.49 12.44
N HIS A 92 -8.12 11.15 12.76
CA HIS A 92 -8.07 12.59 12.96
C HIS A 92 -7.75 13.36 11.67
N SER A 93 -7.61 12.67 10.55
CA SER A 93 -7.32 13.28 9.25
C SER A 93 -8.50 13.05 8.30
N GLU A 94 -8.92 14.09 7.58
CA GLU A 94 -9.99 13.98 6.58
C GLU A 94 -9.53 13.19 5.35
N TYR A 95 -8.24 13.21 5.08
CA TYR A 95 -7.68 12.66 3.85
C TYR A 95 -6.49 11.79 4.15
N TRP A 96 -6.22 10.88 3.22
CA TRP A 96 -4.94 10.25 3.08
C TRP A 96 -4.73 9.91 1.61
N ASP A 97 -4.17 10.84 0.88
CA ASP A 97 -3.82 10.63 -0.52
C ASP A 97 -2.38 10.17 -0.57
N HIS A 98 -2.13 9.05 -1.23
CA HIS A 98 -0.80 8.50 -1.23
C HIS A 98 -0.46 7.81 -2.54
N LEU A 99 0.83 7.81 -2.86
CA LEU A 99 1.42 6.98 -3.89
C LEU A 99 1.88 5.70 -3.23
N TRP A 100 1.78 4.60 -3.95
CA TRP A 100 2.29 3.33 -3.46
C TRP A 100 3.01 2.59 -4.57
N ILE A 101 4.04 1.81 -4.16
CA ILE A 101 4.79 0.94 -5.04
C ILE A 101 4.86 -0.42 -4.38
N TYR A 102 4.48 -1.44 -5.12
CA TYR A 102 4.69 -2.84 -4.75
C TYR A 102 5.73 -3.43 -5.68
N PHE A 103 6.74 -4.10 -5.14
CA PHE A 103 7.76 -4.71 -5.98
C PHE A 103 8.37 -5.95 -5.33
N ILE A 104 8.77 -6.87 -6.18
CA ILE A 104 9.55 -8.03 -5.78
C ILE A 104 10.94 -7.81 -6.38
N PRO A 105 11.98 -7.61 -5.54
CA PRO A 105 13.32 -7.34 -6.06
C PRO A 105 13.86 -8.51 -6.87
N ARG A 106 14.48 -8.19 -7.98
CA ARG A 106 15.23 -9.18 -8.76
C ARG A 106 16.61 -9.33 -8.16
N PRO A 107 17.24 -10.52 -8.23
CA PRO A 107 18.57 -10.71 -7.67
C PRO A 107 19.62 -9.72 -8.18
N TYR A 108 19.48 -9.27 -9.43
CA TYR A 108 20.44 -8.36 -10.04
C TYR A 108 20.19 -6.87 -9.71
N TRP A 109 19.15 -6.57 -8.94
CA TRP A 109 18.88 -5.20 -8.48
C TRP A 109 19.68 -4.86 -7.22
N ILE A 110 20.14 -5.87 -6.54
CA ILE A 110 20.74 -5.71 -5.19
C ILE A 110 22.24 -5.86 -5.25
#